data_ce8a12d52445fd47c7eb42f6747574eb
#
_entry.id   ce8a12d52445fd47c7eb42f6747574eb
#
_cell.length_a   1.000
_cell.length_b   1.000
_cell.length_c   1.000
_cell.angle_alpha   90.00
_cell.angle_beta   90.00
_cell.angle_gamma   90.00
#
_symmetry.space_group_name_H-M   'P 1'
#
loop_
_entity.id
_entity.type
_entity.pdbx_description
1 polymer ?
#
loop_
_entity_poly.entity_id
_entity_poly.type
_entity_poly.pdbx_seq_one_letter_code
_entity_poly.pdbx_strand_id
1 'polypeptide(L)'
;MTRLVLRARLSRLTVDEERARLVAFLSRRFGVDGEALGAEFAGSEFLAWFRGRRADLQRFQGPFRMGTTGEFGCEALYLLVRAARPRVVVDTGVLYGASSAHILAALARNGQGRLHSVEIGRNPREPGHDFFVPLDLRAGWDLVIGDSRRELPPLLDRCPSLDMFHHDSLHTSGHMTWEFDTALPHLGPLGLLSSDDVLNPPSLSGIFQKDPFSSFCERRQLSYSTFHNLGVALMPGHGGH
;
A
#
# COMPACT_ATOMS: atom_id res chain seq x y z
N MET A 1 -22.89 -9.43 23.91
CA MET A 1 -22.54 -10.61 23.09
C MET A 1 -22.81 -10.44 21.58
N THR A 2 -23.75 -9.63 21.14
CA THR A 2 -24.17 -9.52 19.72
C THR A 2 -23.16 -8.82 18.80
N ARG A 3 -22.32 -7.90 19.30
CA ARG A 3 -21.32 -7.17 18.48
C ARG A 3 -20.06 -7.97 18.13
N LEU A 4 -19.66 -8.95 18.96
CA LEU A 4 -18.47 -9.78 18.69
C LEU A 4 -18.71 -10.78 17.56
N VAL A 5 -19.94 -11.31 17.47
CA VAL A 5 -20.33 -12.30 16.44
C VAL A 5 -20.44 -11.65 15.06
N LEU A 6 -20.85 -10.37 14.99
CA LEU A 6 -20.92 -9.64 13.71
C LEU A 6 -19.52 -9.35 13.11
N ARG A 7 -18.51 -9.04 13.96
CA ARG A 7 -17.14 -8.79 13.48
C ARG A 7 -16.45 -10.03 12.94
N ALA A 8 -16.66 -11.20 13.53
CA ALA A 8 -16.10 -12.46 13.02
C ALA A 8 -16.73 -12.90 11.68
N ARG A 9 -17.90 -12.37 11.29
CA ARG A 9 -18.53 -12.61 9.98
C ARG A 9 -18.08 -11.63 8.90
N LEU A 10 -17.65 -10.41 9.25
CA LEU A 10 -17.17 -9.41 8.29
C LEU A 10 -15.78 -9.72 7.70
N SER A 11 -15.04 -10.67 8.28
CA SER A 11 -13.73 -11.11 7.78
C SER A 11 -13.79 -12.13 6.62
N ARG A 12 -14.92 -12.28 5.92
CA ARG A 12 -15.13 -13.29 4.88
C ARG A 12 -15.78 -12.76 3.61
N LEU A 13 -15.55 -11.52 3.27
CA LEU A 13 -15.89 -11.03 1.94
C LEU A 13 -14.98 -11.74 0.91
N THR A 14 -15.55 -12.13 -0.20
CA THR A 14 -14.77 -12.61 -1.35
C THR A 14 -13.91 -11.48 -1.92
N VAL A 15 -12.89 -11.82 -2.69
CA VAL A 15 -12.06 -10.81 -3.38
C VAL A 15 -12.91 -9.91 -4.27
N ASP A 16 -13.96 -10.45 -4.90
CA ASP A 16 -14.85 -9.68 -5.78
C ASP A 16 -15.73 -8.70 -4.99
N GLU A 17 -16.22 -9.09 -3.82
CA GLU A 17 -16.94 -8.18 -2.92
C GLU A 17 -16.04 -7.06 -2.39
N GLU A 18 -14.78 -7.39 -2.03
CA GLU A 18 -13.81 -6.39 -1.61
C GLU A 18 -13.44 -5.43 -2.76
N ARG A 19 -13.32 -5.94 -3.98
CA ARG A 19 -13.11 -5.10 -5.18
C ARG A 19 -14.28 -4.16 -5.41
N ALA A 20 -15.51 -4.64 -5.33
CA ALA A 20 -16.70 -3.80 -5.47
C ALA A 20 -16.75 -2.70 -4.40
N ARG A 21 -16.38 -3.01 -3.15
CA ARG A 21 -16.28 -2.02 -2.05
C ARG A 21 -15.21 -0.97 -2.34
N LEU A 22 -14.04 -1.39 -2.82
CA LEU A 22 -12.95 -0.49 -3.19
C LEU A 22 -13.38 0.45 -4.32
N VAL A 23 -13.94 -0.09 -5.39
CA VAL A 23 -14.44 0.69 -6.54
C VAL A 23 -15.46 1.73 -6.09
N ALA A 24 -16.44 1.33 -5.27
CA ALA A 24 -17.41 2.25 -4.72
C ALA A 24 -16.80 3.33 -3.80
N PHE A 25 -15.76 2.97 -3.04
CA PHE A 25 -15.01 3.92 -2.22
C PHE A 25 -14.28 4.95 -3.10
N LEU A 26 -13.56 4.50 -4.12
CA LEU A 26 -12.82 5.38 -5.04
C LEU A 26 -13.75 6.35 -5.75
N SER A 27 -14.88 5.86 -6.28
CA SER A 27 -15.87 6.69 -6.95
C SER A 27 -16.44 7.77 -6.04
N ARG A 28 -16.79 7.43 -4.80
CA ARG A 28 -17.34 8.40 -3.83
C ARG A 28 -16.31 9.40 -3.33
N ARG A 29 -15.06 8.98 -3.13
CA ARG A 29 -14.03 9.82 -2.50
C ARG A 29 -13.28 10.70 -3.47
N PHE A 30 -13.07 10.22 -4.68
CA PHE A 30 -12.25 10.92 -5.68
C PHE A 30 -13.04 11.37 -6.91
N GLY A 31 -14.35 11.04 -7.00
CA GLY A 31 -15.17 11.44 -8.13
C GLY A 31 -14.79 10.77 -9.45
N VAL A 32 -14.15 9.59 -9.40
CA VAL A 32 -13.68 8.85 -10.57
C VAL A 32 -14.62 7.70 -10.92
N ASP A 33 -14.58 7.24 -12.16
CA ASP A 33 -15.20 5.97 -12.54
C ASP A 33 -14.28 4.81 -12.12
N GLY A 34 -14.58 4.24 -10.96
CA GLY A 34 -13.78 3.14 -10.38
C GLY A 34 -13.86 1.86 -11.20
N GLU A 35 -14.97 1.57 -11.87
CA GLU A 35 -15.12 0.41 -12.77
C GLU A 35 -14.22 0.57 -14.00
N ALA A 36 -14.20 1.76 -14.60
CA ALA A 36 -13.30 2.05 -15.72
C ALA A 36 -11.83 1.91 -15.34
N LEU A 37 -11.44 2.34 -14.11
CA LEU A 37 -10.08 2.14 -13.61
C LEU A 37 -9.75 0.64 -13.39
N GLY A 38 -10.70 -0.13 -12.88
CA GLY A 38 -10.55 -1.58 -12.74
C GLY A 38 -10.37 -2.28 -14.09
N ALA A 39 -11.17 -1.91 -15.09
CA ALA A 39 -11.07 -2.43 -16.46
C ALA A 39 -9.73 -2.04 -17.11
N GLU A 40 -9.28 -0.78 -16.92
CA GLU A 40 -7.98 -0.31 -17.39
C GLU A 40 -6.84 -1.18 -16.82
N PHE A 41 -6.86 -1.42 -15.50
CA PHE A 41 -5.85 -2.25 -14.85
C PHE A 41 -5.86 -3.69 -15.39
N ALA A 42 -7.04 -4.30 -15.45
CA ALA A 42 -7.21 -5.69 -15.89
C ALA A 42 -6.74 -5.90 -17.34
N GLY A 43 -6.90 -4.92 -18.22
CA GLY A 43 -6.46 -4.95 -19.62
C GLY A 43 -5.03 -4.43 -19.85
N SER A 44 -4.28 -4.07 -18.81
CA SER A 44 -2.97 -3.44 -18.96
C SER A 44 -1.87 -4.44 -19.34
N GLU A 45 -0.96 -4.03 -20.23
CA GLU A 45 0.27 -4.79 -20.54
C GLU A 45 1.14 -4.96 -19.30
N PHE A 46 1.13 -3.98 -18.38
CA PHE A 46 1.82 -4.06 -17.11
C PHE A 46 1.37 -5.25 -16.27
N LEU A 47 0.06 -5.48 -16.13
CA LEU A 47 -0.45 -6.62 -15.35
C LEU A 47 -0.06 -7.96 -15.98
N ALA A 48 -0.11 -8.06 -17.31
CA ALA A 48 0.30 -9.27 -18.04
C ALA A 48 1.80 -9.56 -17.80
N TRP A 49 2.65 -8.53 -17.90
CA TRP A 49 4.08 -8.62 -17.61
C TRP A 49 4.33 -9.01 -16.15
N PHE A 50 3.67 -8.34 -15.21
CA PHE A 50 3.82 -8.60 -13.77
C PHE A 50 3.47 -10.05 -13.40
N ARG A 51 2.39 -10.61 -13.97
CA ARG A 51 1.99 -12.01 -13.76
C ARG A 51 3.06 -12.98 -14.24
N GLY A 52 3.69 -12.70 -15.38
CA GLY A 52 4.84 -13.45 -15.87
C GLY A 52 5.99 -13.45 -14.88
N ARG A 53 6.38 -12.28 -14.38
CA ARG A 53 7.44 -12.14 -13.37
C ARG A 53 7.09 -12.82 -12.05
N ARG A 54 5.83 -12.80 -11.64
CA ARG A 54 5.37 -13.51 -10.44
C ARG A 54 5.53 -15.04 -10.58
N ALA A 55 5.26 -15.58 -11.75
CA ALA A 55 5.52 -16.99 -12.05
C ALA A 55 7.02 -17.32 -12.01
N ASP A 56 7.89 -16.41 -12.46
CA ASP A 56 9.35 -16.55 -12.36
C ASP A 56 9.82 -16.58 -10.91
N LEU A 57 9.32 -15.67 -10.06
CA LEU A 57 9.65 -15.66 -8.64
C LEU A 57 9.20 -16.94 -7.94
N GLN A 58 8.02 -17.45 -8.25
CA GLN A 58 7.53 -18.71 -7.67
C GLN A 58 8.44 -19.88 -8.01
N ARG A 59 8.98 -19.94 -9.25
CA ARG A 59 9.96 -20.96 -9.65
C ARG A 59 11.28 -20.82 -8.89
N PHE A 60 11.70 -19.59 -8.59
CA PHE A 60 12.91 -19.31 -7.82
C PHE A 60 12.75 -19.68 -6.34
N GLN A 61 11.65 -19.30 -5.69
CA GLN A 61 11.42 -19.50 -4.26
C GLN A 61 11.08 -20.95 -3.88
N GLY A 62 10.61 -21.77 -4.82
CA GLY A 62 10.13 -23.13 -4.52
C GLY A 62 8.93 -23.15 -3.56
N PRO A 63 8.87 -24.11 -2.63
CA PRO A 63 7.74 -24.24 -1.69
C PRO A 63 7.73 -23.18 -0.59
N PHE A 64 8.85 -22.51 -0.30
CA PHE A 64 8.96 -21.46 0.71
C PHE A 64 8.68 -20.11 0.05
N ARG A 65 7.46 -19.61 0.19
CA ARG A 65 7.06 -18.31 -0.32
C ARG A 65 7.37 -17.23 0.71
N MET A 66 8.28 -16.32 0.40
CA MET A 66 8.39 -15.05 1.14
C MET A 66 7.20 -14.17 0.76
N GLY A 67 6.59 -13.52 1.76
CA GLY A 67 5.40 -12.69 1.60
C GLY A 67 5.65 -11.49 0.70
N THR A 68 5.15 -11.55 -0.52
CA THR A 68 4.95 -10.35 -1.34
C THR A 68 3.49 -9.93 -1.23
N THR A 69 3.21 -8.65 -1.33
CA THR A 69 1.84 -8.12 -1.40
C THR A 69 0.98 -8.96 -2.35
N GLY A 70 -0.20 -9.36 -1.89
CA GLY A 70 -1.14 -10.20 -2.64
C GLY A 70 -1.63 -9.51 -3.92
N GLU A 71 -2.21 -10.28 -4.85
CA GLU A 71 -2.70 -9.70 -6.13
C GLU A 71 -3.74 -8.61 -5.91
N PHE A 72 -4.68 -8.83 -4.99
CA PHE A 72 -5.68 -7.81 -4.68
C PHE A 72 -5.07 -6.57 -3.99
N GLY A 73 -4.10 -6.72 -3.09
CA GLY A 73 -3.39 -5.59 -2.48
C GLY A 73 -2.66 -4.75 -3.52
N CYS A 74 -1.98 -5.40 -4.47
CA CYS A 74 -1.33 -4.75 -5.60
C CYS A 74 -2.33 -4.00 -6.50
N GLU A 75 -3.45 -4.65 -6.88
CA GLU A 75 -4.54 -4.03 -7.63
C GLU A 75 -5.10 -2.80 -6.89
N ALA A 76 -5.37 -2.97 -5.59
CA ALA A 76 -5.94 -1.90 -4.77
C ALA A 76 -5.01 -0.68 -4.68
N LEU A 77 -3.70 -0.89 -4.54
CA LEU A 77 -2.71 0.19 -4.58
C LEU A 77 -2.68 0.90 -5.94
N TYR A 78 -2.68 0.14 -7.04
CA TYR A 78 -2.75 0.73 -8.38
C TYR A 78 -3.99 1.61 -8.51
N LEU A 79 -5.17 1.09 -8.19
CA LEU A 79 -6.44 1.82 -8.31
C LEU A 79 -6.49 3.06 -7.41
N LEU A 80 -5.97 2.95 -6.17
CA LEU A 80 -5.89 4.06 -5.22
C LEU A 80 -5.02 5.20 -5.78
N VAL A 81 -3.82 4.88 -6.28
CA VAL A 81 -2.89 5.87 -6.86
C VAL A 81 -3.45 6.46 -8.14
N ARG A 82 -4.14 5.66 -8.98
CA ARG A 82 -4.84 6.17 -10.18
C ARG A 82 -5.92 7.19 -9.83
N ALA A 83 -6.72 6.89 -8.80
CA ALA A 83 -7.83 7.75 -8.36
C ALA A 83 -7.34 9.03 -7.66
N ALA A 84 -6.40 8.89 -6.74
CA ALA A 84 -5.89 10.00 -5.92
C ALA A 84 -4.92 10.93 -6.67
N ARG A 85 -4.22 10.42 -7.72
CA ARG A 85 -3.25 11.16 -8.54
C ARG A 85 -2.15 11.87 -7.72
N PRO A 86 -1.50 11.19 -6.77
CA PRO A 86 -0.47 11.79 -5.93
C PRO A 86 0.73 12.22 -6.79
N ARG A 87 1.45 13.27 -6.34
CA ARG A 87 2.72 13.73 -6.95
C ARG A 87 3.92 13.20 -6.20
N VAL A 88 3.81 13.09 -4.89
CA VAL A 88 4.88 12.58 -4.02
C VAL A 88 4.32 11.41 -3.22
N VAL A 89 4.88 10.23 -3.45
CA VAL A 89 4.57 9.01 -2.71
C VAL A 89 5.82 8.55 -2.00
N VAL A 90 5.69 8.21 -0.71
CA VAL A 90 6.75 7.54 0.06
C VAL A 90 6.23 6.18 0.48
N ASP A 91 7.02 5.12 0.28
CA ASP A 91 6.74 3.79 0.82
C ASP A 91 7.91 3.25 1.66
N THR A 92 7.60 2.32 2.55
CA THR A 92 8.56 1.57 3.35
C THR A 92 8.33 0.08 3.19
N GLY A 93 9.43 -0.66 2.94
CA GLY A 93 9.36 -2.10 2.66
C GLY A 93 9.10 -2.40 1.18
N VAL A 94 10.14 -2.73 0.46
CA VAL A 94 10.09 -2.97 -0.99
C VAL A 94 10.16 -4.45 -1.32
N LEU A 95 10.99 -5.18 -0.59
CA LEU A 95 11.33 -6.59 -0.83
C LEU A 95 11.76 -6.81 -2.30
N TYR A 96 10.86 -7.27 -3.18
CA TYR A 96 11.10 -7.47 -4.62
C TYR A 96 10.41 -6.42 -5.49
N GLY A 97 9.78 -5.41 -4.89
CA GLY A 97 9.14 -4.28 -5.57
C GLY A 97 7.74 -4.55 -6.11
N ALA A 98 6.97 -5.46 -5.51
CA ALA A 98 5.61 -5.77 -6.00
C ALA A 98 4.63 -4.60 -5.79
N SER A 99 4.52 -4.07 -4.58
CA SER A 99 3.73 -2.88 -4.25
C SER A 99 4.26 -1.66 -5.01
N SER A 100 5.58 -1.42 -4.93
CA SER A 100 6.25 -0.28 -5.60
C SER A 100 6.01 -0.27 -7.12
N ALA A 101 6.03 -1.45 -7.79
CA ALA A 101 5.77 -1.53 -9.23
C ALA A 101 4.34 -1.10 -9.60
N HIS A 102 3.34 -1.46 -8.78
CA HIS A 102 1.95 -1.06 -9.02
C HIS A 102 1.74 0.44 -8.78
N ILE A 103 2.37 0.99 -7.73
CA ILE A 103 2.39 2.44 -7.50
C ILE A 103 3.02 3.16 -8.69
N LEU A 104 4.20 2.72 -9.12
CA LEU A 104 4.92 3.33 -10.26
C LEU A 104 4.15 3.24 -11.57
N ALA A 105 3.53 2.10 -11.87
CA ALA A 105 2.70 1.94 -13.07
C ALA A 105 1.51 2.89 -13.06
N ALA A 106 0.86 3.07 -11.89
CA ALA A 106 -0.23 4.01 -11.73
C ALA A 106 0.22 5.48 -11.86
N LEU A 107 1.37 5.85 -11.27
CA LEU A 107 1.95 7.19 -11.42
C LEU A 107 2.30 7.49 -12.89
N ALA A 108 2.93 6.55 -13.58
CA ALA A 108 3.24 6.67 -15.01
C ALA A 108 1.97 6.85 -15.84
N ARG A 109 0.92 6.08 -15.56
CA ARG A 109 -0.37 6.20 -16.23
C ARG A 109 -1.08 7.53 -15.93
N ASN A 110 -0.85 8.10 -14.74
CA ASN A 110 -1.29 9.45 -14.38
C ASN A 110 -0.49 10.55 -15.11
N GLY A 111 0.67 10.23 -15.69
CA GLY A 111 1.58 11.19 -16.30
C GLY A 111 2.23 12.15 -15.30
N GLN A 112 2.23 11.79 -14.00
CA GLN A 112 2.80 12.60 -12.93
C GLN A 112 3.13 11.77 -11.70
N GLY A 113 4.03 12.29 -10.87
CA GLY A 113 4.37 11.77 -9.55
C GLY A 113 5.67 10.96 -9.54
N ARG A 114 6.25 10.85 -8.33
CA ARG A 114 7.45 10.07 -8.03
C ARG A 114 7.21 9.21 -6.81
N LEU A 115 7.83 8.05 -6.81
CA LEU A 115 7.88 7.15 -5.65
C LEU A 115 9.27 7.24 -5.01
N HIS A 116 9.29 7.44 -3.70
CA HIS A 116 10.49 7.36 -2.87
C HIS A 116 10.33 6.21 -1.89
N SER A 117 11.21 5.22 -1.95
CA SER A 117 11.10 4.01 -1.16
C SER A 117 12.26 3.88 -0.17
N VAL A 118 11.96 3.36 1.03
CA VAL A 118 12.98 2.94 2.00
C VAL A 118 12.92 1.43 2.18
N GLU A 119 14.06 0.77 2.01
CA GLU A 119 14.18 -0.68 2.17
C GLU A 119 15.44 -1.03 2.98
N ILE A 120 15.31 -1.92 3.96
CA ILE A 120 16.41 -2.28 4.87
C ILE A 120 17.58 -2.99 4.16
N GLY A 121 17.32 -3.58 3.03
CA GLY A 121 18.29 -4.36 2.28
C GLY A 121 17.80 -5.76 1.96
N ARG A 122 18.60 -6.53 1.24
CA ARG A 122 18.23 -7.86 0.78
C ARG A 122 19.33 -8.89 1.00
N ASN A 123 18.94 -10.16 0.99
CA ASN A 123 19.89 -11.26 0.84
C ASN A 123 20.48 -11.23 -0.59
N PRO A 124 21.84 -11.19 -0.76
CA PRO A 124 22.47 -11.15 -2.09
C PRO A 124 22.15 -12.36 -2.99
N ARG A 125 21.63 -13.46 -2.43
CA ARG A 125 21.23 -14.66 -3.19
C ARG A 125 19.80 -14.58 -3.72
N GLU A 126 19.06 -13.52 -3.39
CA GLU A 126 17.68 -13.31 -3.81
C GLU A 126 17.60 -12.29 -4.95
N PRO A 127 16.48 -12.24 -5.70
CA PRO A 127 16.24 -11.21 -6.70
C PRO A 127 16.37 -9.79 -6.13
N GLY A 128 16.70 -8.81 -6.96
CA GLY A 128 16.81 -7.40 -6.56
C GLY A 128 15.48 -6.80 -6.16
N HIS A 129 15.54 -5.66 -5.47
CA HIS A 129 14.36 -4.86 -5.10
C HIS A 129 13.57 -4.36 -6.33
N ASP A 130 14.23 -4.32 -7.48
CA ASP A 130 13.68 -3.91 -8.76
C ASP A 130 13.14 -5.08 -9.60
N PHE A 131 13.03 -6.28 -9.01
CA PHE A 131 12.62 -7.49 -9.73
C PHE A 131 11.25 -7.34 -10.41
N PHE A 132 10.29 -6.73 -9.73
CA PHE A 132 8.95 -6.45 -10.25
C PHE A 132 8.80 -5.06 -10.88
N VAL A 133 9.87 -4.28 -11.00
CA VAL A 133 9.80 -2.92 -11.56
C VAL A 133 10.31 -2.92 -13.00
N PRO A 134 9.43 -2.71 -14.01
CA PRO A 134 9.83 -2.53 -15.40
C PRO A 134 10.88 -1.42 -15.56
N LEU A 135 11.78 -1.58 -16.52
CA LEU A 135 12.89 -0.64 -16.73
C LEU A 135 12.42 0.80 -17.03
N ASP A 136 11.36 0.94 -17.80
CA ASP A 136 10.74 2.22 -18.18
C ASP A 136 10.11 2.95 -16.99
N LEU A 137 9.72 2.24 -15.94
CA LEU A 137 9.14 2.85 -14.73
C LEU A 137 10.20 3.32 -13.73
N ARG A 138 11.44 2.84 -13.83
CA ARG A 138 12.51 3.14 -12.85
C ARG A 138 12.91 4.61 -12.81
N ALA A 139 12.71 5.35 -13.87
CA ALA A 139 12.97 6.80 -13.90
C ALA A 139 12.10 7.61 -12.92
N GLY A 140 10.93 7.05 -12.53
CA GLY A 140 10.02 7.64 -11.54
C GLY A 140 10.26 7.18 -10.09
N TRP A 141 11.35 6.43 -9.83
CA TRP A 141 11.60 5.76 -8.56
C TRP A 141 12.95 6.12 -7.94
N ASP A 142 12.92 6.52 -6.68
CA ASP A 142 14.12 6.75 -5.87
C ASP A 142 14.11 5.75 -4.70
N LEU A 143 15.09 4.83 -4.68
CA LEU A 143 15.21 3.80 -3.66
C LEU A 143 16.38 4.12 -2.72
N VAL A 144 16.08 4.23 -1.42
CA VAL A 144 17.04 4.38 -0.34
C VAL A 144 17.18 3.05 0.39
N ILE A 145 18.41 2.53 0.47
CA ILE A 145 18.72 1.31 1.21
C ILE A 145 19.22 1.67 2.60
N GLY A 146 18.48 1.26 3.62
CA GLY A 146 18.80 1.50 5.02
C GLY A 146 17.63 1.20 5.96
N ASP A 147 17.90 1.29 7.26
CA ASP A 147 16.88 1.15 8.29
C ASP A 147 15.91 2.34 8.23
N SER A 148 14.60 2.08 8.14
CA SER A 148 13.58 3.13 8.04
C SER A 148 13.64 4.11 9.21
N ARG A 149 14.05 3.67 10.40
CA ARG A 149 14.26 4.57 11.56
C ARG A 149 15.32 5.64 11.33
N ARG A 150 16.26 5.39 10.42
CA ARG A 150 17.34 6.33 10.07
C ARG A 150 17.03 7.09 8.79
N GLU A 151 16.47 6.41 7.80
CA GLU A 151 16.35 6.93 6.43
C GLU A 151 15.02 7.65 6.18
N LEU A 152 13.93 7.22 6.86
CA LEU A 152 12.61 7.81 6.64
C LEU A 152 12.51 9.28 7.07
N PRO A 153 12.97 9.71 8.27
CA PRO A 153 12.86 11.12 8.66
C PRO A 153 13.57 12.07 7.67
N PRO A 154 14.87 11.89 7.31
CA PRO A 154 15.52 12.81 6.38
C PRO A 154 14.96 12.68 4.95
N LEU A 155 14.35 11.57 4.58
CA LEU A 155 13.64 11.46 3.30
C LEU A 155 12.40 12.35 3.30
N LEU A 156 11.58 12.26 4.33
CA LEU A 156 10.36 13.08 4.49
C LEU A 156 10.67 14.58 4.55
N ASP A 157 11.74 14.98 5.24
CA ASP A 157 12.19 16.37 5.30
C ASP A 157 12.53 16.97 3.92
N ARG A 158 12.94 16.11 2.96
CA ARG A 158 13.20 16.51 1.58
C ARG A 158 11.94 16.53 0.69
N CYS A 159 10.83 15.98 1.20
CA CYS A 159 9.55 15.95 0.50
C CYS A 159 8.67 17.11 1.01
N PRO A 160 8.62 18.26 0.33
CA PRO A 160 7.96 19.47 0.86
C PRO A 160 6.44 19.32 1.03
N SER A 161 5.85 18.34 0.38
CA SER A 161 4.44 17.97 0.51
C SER A 161 4.30 16.51 0.15
N LEU A 162 3.94 15.69 1.11
CA LEU A 162 3.67 14.27 0.91
C LEU A 162 2.19 14.08 0.57
N ASP A 163 1.91 13.46 -0.58
CA ASP A 163 0.53 13.17 -0.98
C ASP A 163 0.07 11.78 -0.54
N MET A 164 1.01 10.83 -0.43
CA MET A 164 0.70 9.47 0.01
C MET A 164 1.88 8.84 0.74
N PHE A 165 1.61 8.22 1.89
CA PHE A 165 2.52 7.33 2.59
C PHE A 165 1.95 5.91 2.57
N HIS A 166 2.79 4.92 2.22
CA HIS A 166 2.44 3.49 2.24
C HIS A 166 3.41 2.72 3.13
N HIS A 167 2.87 2.01 4.12
CA HIS A 167 3.63 1.14 5.01
C HIS A 167 3.50 -0.32 4.57
N ASP A 168 4.61 -0.97 4.32
CA ASP A 168 4.72 -2.41 4.03
C ASP A 168 6.05 -2.99 4.57
N SER A 169 6.60 -2.38 5.65
CA SER A 169 7.88 -2.77 6.24
C SER A 169 7.70 -3.76 7.41
N LEU A 170 8.17 -3.44 8.60
CA LEU A 170 8.07 -4.31 9.78
C LEU A 170 6.70 -4.18 10.47
N HIS A 171 5.85 -5.20 10.37
CA HIS A 171 4.47 -5.23 10.87
C HIS A 171 4.34 -5.45 12.39
N THR A 172 5.23 -4.86 13.20
CA THR A 172 5.04 -4.78 14.65
C THR A 172 4.29 -3.50 15.00
N SER A 173 3.36 -3.55 15.97
CA SER A 173 2.54 -2.40 16.37
C SER A 173 3.36 -1.15 16.69
N GLY A 174 4.52 -1.33 17.35
CA GLY A 174 5.40 -0.23 17.71
C GLY A 174 6.09 0.40 16.50
N HIS A 175 6.50 -0.41 15.51
CA HIS A 175 7.15 0.07 14.30
C HIS A 175 6.15 0.76 13.37
N MET A 176 5.00 0.13 13.12
CA MET A 176 3.92 0.71 12.32
C MET A 176 3.48 2.06 12.87
N THR A 177 3.19 2.13 14.19
CA THR A 177 2.80 3.38 14.84
C THR A 177 3.88 4.46 14.69
N TRP A 178 5.16 4.08 14.84
CA TRP A 178 6.27 5.01 14.69
C TRP A 178 6.38 5.55 13.25
N GLU A 179 6.28 4.70 12.23
CA GLU A 179 6.30 5.15 10.82
C GLU A 179 5.11 6.07 10.51
N PHE A 180 3.91 5.73 10.98
CA PHE A 180 2.73 6.57 10.80
C PHE A 180 2.89 7.94 11.51
N ASP A 181 3.37 7.94 12.76
CA ASP A 181 3.61 9.19 13.50
C ASP A 181 4.69 10.06 12.85
N THR A 182 5.68 9.43 12.22
CA THR A 182 6.75 10.11 11.49
C THR A 182 6.24 10.70 10.16
N ALA A 183 5.40 9.97 9.42
CA ALA A 183 4.90 10.42 8.13
C ALA A 183 3.74 11.43 8.22
N LEU A 184 2.88 11.30 9.26
CA LEU A 184 1.65 12.07 9.40
C LEU A 184 1.83 13.59 9.31
N PRO A 185 2.84 14.21 9.95
CA PRO A 185 3.07 15.67 9.87
C PRO A 185 3.41 16.18 8.47
N HIS A 186 3.89 15.31 7.58
CA HIS A 186 4.29 15.65 6.21
C HIS A 186 3.15 15.48 5.20
N LEU A 187 2.09 14.75 5.58
CA LEU A 187 0.92 14.55 4.72
C LEU A 187 0.13 15.85 4.57
N GLY A 188 -0.09 16.25 3.33
CA GLY A 188 -0.92 17.40 3.00
C GLY A 188 -2.40 17.21 3.36
N PRO A 189 -3.23 18.28 3.24
CA PRO A 189 -4.66 18.23 3.60
C PRO A 189 -5.49 17.21 2.83
N LEU A 190 -5.00 16.77 1.66
CA LEU A 190 -5.60 15.73 0.85
C LEU A 190 -4.73 14.46 0.83
N GLY A 191 -3.86 14.30 1.81
CA GLY A 191 -2.91 13.20 1.88
C GLY A 191 -3.58 11.86 2.21
N LEU A 192 -2.91 10.79 1.82
CA LEU A 192 -3.31 9.42 2.05
C LEU A 192 -2.30 8.71 2.94
N LEU A 193 -2.79 8.04 3.97
CA LEU A 193 -2.02 7.07 4.74
C LEU A 193 -2.54 5.68 4.41
N SER A 194 -1.67 4.80 3.91
CA SER A 194 -2.03 3.41 3.61
C SER A 194 -1.08 2.42 4.27
N SER A 195 -1.57 1.21 4.52
CA SER A 195 -0.79 0.14 5.14
C SER A 195 -1.19 -1.21 4.58
N ASP A 196 -0.21 -2.06 4.27
CA ASP A 196 -0.46 -3.49 4.06
C ASP A 196 -0.60 -4.22 5.40
N ASP A 197 -1.01 -5.47 5.36
CA ASP A 197 -1.13 -6.41 6.48
C ASP A 197 -2.00 -5.95 7.67
N VAL A 198 -3.06 -5.16 7.39
CA VAL A 198 -3.97 -4.65 8.43
C VAL A 198 -4.88 -5.73 9.04
N LEU A 199 -5.04 -6.89 8.40
CA LEU A 199 -5.82 -8.02 8.91
C LEU A 199 -4.98 -9.17 9.46
N ASN A 200 -3.66 -9.13 9.29
CA ASN A 200 -2.79 -10.16 9.84
C ASN A 200 -2.73 -10.05 11.36
N PRO A 201 -3.23 -11.06 12.10
CA PRO A 201 -3.06 -11.03 13.54
C PRO A 201 -1.56 -11.13 13.85
N PRO A 202 -0.96 -10.20 14.58
CA PRO A 202 0.37 -10.40 15.11
C PRO A 202 0.31 -11.59 16.07
N SER A 203 0.88 -12.74 15.68
CA SER A 203 1.01 -13.97 16.46
C SER A 203 -0.25 -14.46 17.21
N LEU A 204 -0.32 -15.72 17.55
CA LEU A 204 -1.43 -16.37 18.29
C LEU A 204 -1.83 -15.71 19.63
N SER A 205 -1.02 -14.82 20.17
CA SER A 205 -1.30 -14.01 21.37
C SER A 205 -2.21 -12.80 21.09
N GLY A 206 -2.47 -12.47 19.83
CA GLY A 206 -3.21 -11.27 19.43
C GLY A 206 -4.66 -11.47 19.00
N ILE A 207 -5.28 -12.61 19.32
CA ILE A 207 -6.63 -12.99 18.87
C ILE A 207 -7.72 -11.92 19.20
N PHE A 208 -7.45 -10.99 20.10
CA PHE A 208 -8.35 -9.93 20.54
C PHE A 208 -7.83 -8.51 20.35
N GLN A 209 -6.63 -8.33 19.80
CA GLN A 209 -6.12 -6.99 19.54
C GLN A 209 -6.60 -6.49 18.18
N LYS A 210 -7.06 -5.23 18.15
CA LYS A 210 -7.34 -4.48 16.95
C LYS A 210 -6.03 -4.29 16.19
N ASP A 211 -6.10 -4.36 14.86
CA ASP A 211 -4.91 -4.12 14.05
C ASP A 211 -4.30 -2.73 14.36
N PRO A 212 -2.96 -2.58 14.21
CA PRO A 212 -2.26 -1.36 14.57
C PRO A 212 -2.71 -0.15 13.74
N PHE A 213 -3.04 -0.35 12.45
CA PHE A 213 -3.49 0.72 11.56
C PHE A 213 -4.84 1.29 12.00
N SER A 214 -5.85 0.43 12.18
CA SER A 214 -7.18 0.86 12.66
C SER A 214 -7.08 1.52 14.03
N SER A 215 -6.27 0.96 14.94
CA SER A 215 -6.05 1.53 16.27
C SER A 215 -5.38 2.91 16.21
N PHE A 216 -4.43 3.10 15.29
CA PHE A 216 -3.78 4.39 15.04
C PHE A 216 -4.78 5.41 14.51
N CYS A 217 -5.53 5.05 13.47
CA CYS A 217 -6.51 5.95 12.85
C CYS A 217 -7.57 6.43 13.85
N GLU A 218 -8.07 5.54 14.72
CA GLU A 218 -9.03 5.92 15.76
C GLU A 218 -8.44 6.87 16.80
N ARG A 219 -7.21 6.62 17.28
CA ARG A 219 -6.54 7.53 18.22
C ARG A 219 -6.30 8.91 17.61
N ARG A 220 -6.01 8.97 16.30
CA ARG A 220 -5.78 10.21 15.54
C ARG A 220 -7.06 10.82 14.95
N GLN A 221 -8.23 10.18 15.17
CA GLN A 221 -9.53 10.60 14.64
C GLN A 221 -9.54 10.73 13.10
N LEU A 222 -8.78 9.86 12.42
CA LEU A 222 -8.73 9.80 10.96
C LEU A 222 -9.89 8.96 10.42
N SER A 223 -10.50 9.43 9.33
CA SER A 223 -11.45 8.61 8.54
C SER A 223 -10.68 7.53 7.79
N TYR A 224 -11.03 6.27 7.98
CA TYR A 224 -10.35 5.17 7.33
C TYR A 224 -11.30 4.09 6.82
N SER A 225 -10.81 3.28 5.90
CA SER A 225 -11.44 2.07 5.37
C SER A 225 -10.41 0.96 5.24
N THR A 226 -10.85 -0.29 5.32
CA THR A 226 -10.01 -1.46 5.07
C THR A 226 -10.60 -2.28 3.93
N PHE A 227 -9.73 -2.76 3.03
CA PHE A 227 -10.06 -3.58 1.87
C PHE A 227 -9.17 -4.80 1.90
N HIS A 228 -9.72 -5.96 2.29
CA HIS A 228 -8.93 -7.14 2.56
C HIS A 228 -7.74 -6.77 3.48
N ASN A 229 -6.51 -6.88 3.02
CA ASN A 229 -5.30 -6.62 3.81
C ASN A 229 -4.79 -5.16 3.72
N LEU A 230 -5.42 -4.31 2.90
CA LEU A 230 -5.02 -2.92 2.71
C LEU A 230 -5.87 -1.98 3.57
N GLY A 231 -5.22 -1.18 4.40
CA GLY A 231 -5.80 -0.04 5.10
C GLY A 231 -5.57 1.26 4.36
N VAL A 232 -6.56 2.15 4.34
CA VAL A 232 -6.48 3.48 3.73
C VAL A 232 -7.14 4.50 4.66
N ALA A 233 -6.38 5.52 5.08
CA ALA A 233 -6.89 6.67 5.80
C ALA A 233 -6.72 7.95 4.99
N LEU A 234 -7.67 8.85 5.13
CA LEU A 234 -7.71 10.12 4.43
C LEU A 234 -7.44 11.26 5.42
N MET A 235 -6.55 12.17 5.05
CA MET A 235 -6.34 13.38 5.84
C MET A 235 -7.58 14.28 5.80
N PRO A 236 -7.84 15.06 6.88
CA PRO A 236 -8.92 16.03 6.90
C PRO A 236 -8.82 16.99 5.70
N GLY A 237 -9.87 17.09 4.91
CA GLY A 237 -9.89 17.81 3.63
C GLY A 237 -10.45 16.98 2.48
N HIS A 238 -10.48 15.65 2.60
CA HIS A 238 -11.12 14.73 1.64
C HIS A 238 -12.62 14.56 1.87
N GLY A 239 -13.24 15.33 2.69
CA GLY A 239 -14.62 15.07 3.02
C GLY A 239 -15.41 16.28 3.40
N GLY A 240 -16.23 16.67 2.53
CA GLY A 240 -17.28 17.62 2.79
C GLY A 240 -17.94 18.10 1.51
N HIS A 241 -18.68 17.25 0.88
CA HIS A 241 -19.86 17.69 0.10
C HIS A 241 -20.79 16.49 -0.01
#